data_b050278f496fef159eee1a73e46faa7f
#
_entry.id   b050278f496fef159eee1a73e46faa7f
#
_cell.length_a   1.000
_cell.length_b   1.000
_cell.length_c   1.000
_cell.angle_alpha   90.00
_cell.angle_beta   90.00
_cell.angle_gamma   90.00
#
_symmetry.space_group_name_H-M   'P 1'
#
loop_
_entity.id
_entity.type
_entity.pdbx_description
1 polymer ?
#
loop_
_entity_poly.entity_id
_entity_poly.type
_entity_poly.pdbx_seq_one_letter_code
_entity_poly.pdbx_strand_id
1 'polypeptide(L)'
;KNLSRLLFALLLMLGLSNTYAQDENNPWAVTFGINAVDFYPTGEDPPLGDFLDEYFNAEDHYNILPSLSTLSVYRYINSGFTVGASASINKIDKFGDDDTTYNGASYFGLDGVVMYKFGSMINNSWFDPYLGVGGGYTWVDSIGAGTLNGTIGINFWITEHIAITAQSAYKHAFEDYLSTHFQHTAGITVQFGGKDTDGDGIY
;
A
#
# COMPACT_ATOMS: atom_id res chain seq x y z
N LYS A 1 7.98 12.85 29.42
CA LYS A 1 8.25 11.60 30.18
C LYS A 1 7.05 10.62 30.21
N ASN A 2 5.80 11.09 30.22
CA ASN A 2 4.62 10.21 30.27
C ASN A 2 4.28 9.59 28.90
N LEU A 3 4.52 10.31 27.80
CA LEU A 3 4.27 9.82 26.43
C LEU A 3 5.20 8.66 26.08
N SER A 4 6.47 8.71 26.45
CA SER A 4 7.42 7.63 26.21
C SER A 4 7.11 6.38 27.04
N ARG A 5 6.55 6.54 28.24
CA ARG A 5 6.11 5.41 29.07
C ARG A 5 4.81 4.79 28.54
N LEU A 6 3.91 5.61 28.00
CA LEU A 6 2.68 5.14 27.34
C LEU A 6 3.00 4.39 26.04
N LEU A 7 3.93 4.91 25.22
CA LEU A 7 4.46 4.22 24.04
C LEU A 7 5.14 2.90 24.38
N PHE A 8 5.95 2.87 25.45
CA PHE A 8 6.62 1.66 25.90
C PHE A 8 5.65 0.62 26.47
N ALA A 9 4.61 1.07 27.20
CA ALA A 9 3.54 0.19 27.69
C ALA A 9 2.68 -0.35 26.53
N LEU A 10 2.40 0.46 25.51
CA LEU A 10 1.71 0.04 24.30
C LEU A 10 2.54 -1.01 23.54
N LEU A 11 3.85 -0.80 23.37
CA LEU A 11 4.79 -1.75 22.78
C LEU A 11 4.89 -3.06 23.56
N LEU A 12 4.84 -3.01 24.91
CA LEU A 12 4.82 -4.21 25.75
C LEU A 12 3.49 -4.99 25.65
N MET A 13 2.35 -4.30 25.49
CA MET A 13 1.06 -4.98 25.27
C MET A 13 0.97 -5.64 23.90
N LEU A 14 1.66 -5.10 22.88
CA LEU A 14 1.75 -5.69 21.54
C LEU A 14 2.55 -7.01 21.51
N GLY A 15 3.40 -7.27 22.51
CA GLY A 15 4.21 -8.48 22.58
C GLY A 15 3.53 -9.72 23.19
N LEU A 16 2.26 -9.64 23.60
CA LEU A 16 1.60 -10.70 24.36
C LEU A 16 0.43 -11.39 23.60
N SER A 17 0.11 -10.94 22.39
CA SER A 17 -0.94 -11.57 21.58
C SER A 17 -0.32 -12.45 20.49
N ASN A 18 -0.82 -13.67 20.33
CA ASN A 18 -0.58 -14.48 19.12
C ASN A 18 -1.40 -13.85 17.99
N THR A 19 -0.83 -12.83 17.34
CA THR A 19 -1.44 -12.22 16.16
C THR A 19 -1.13 -13.09 14.95
N TYR A 20 -2.10 -13.30 14.09
CA TYR A 20 -1.96 -14.11 12.89
C TYR A 20 -2.07 -13.23 11.65
N ALA A 21 -1.12 -13.38 10.72
CA ALA A 21 -1.25 -12.82 9.38
C ALA A 21 -2.51 -13.40 8.69
N GLN A 22 -3.00 -12.71 7.65
CA GLN A 22 -4.11 -13.19 6.83
C GLN A 22 -3.83 -14.63 6.36
N ASP A 23 -4.76 -15.54 6.63
CA ASP A 23 -4.65 -16.97 6.40
C ASP A 23 -5.97 -17.59 5.88
N GLU A 24 -6.08 -18.91 5.93
CA GLU A 24 -7.28 -19.66 5.52
C GLU A 24 -8.49 -19.37 6.42
N ASN A 25 -8.26 -19.01 7.67
CA ASN A 25 -9.33 -18.71 8.63
C ASN A 25 -9.88 -17.30 8.44
N ASN A 26 -9.01 -16.35 8.06
CA ASN A 26 -9.38 -14.96 7.77
C ASN A 26 -8.98 -14.59 6.32
N PRO A 27 -9.67 -15.16 5.31
CA PRO A 27 -9.22 -15.04 3.92
C PRO A 27 -9.43 -13.66 3.29
N TRP A 28 -10.28 -12.83 3.85
CA TRP A 28 -10.54 -11.49 3.33
C TRP A 28 -9.84 -10.42 4.14
N ALA A 29 -9.33 -9.39 3.46
CA ALA A 29 -8.82 -8.19 4.10
C ALA A 29 -9.23 -6.95 3.29
N VAL A 30 -9.50 -5.87 4.00
CA VAL A 30 -9.73 -4.55 3.44
C VAL A 30 -8.72 -3.58 4.03
N THR A 31 -8.06 -2.82 3.16
CA THR A 31 -7.15 -1.74 3.56
C THR A 31 -7.74 -0.41 3.12
N PHE A 32 -7.77 0.54 4.01
CA PHE A 32 -8.13 1.92 3.74
C PHE A 32 -7.08 2.86 4.33
N GLY A 33 -6.74 3.91 3.59
CA GLY A 33 -5.66 4.79 3.99
C GLY A 33 -5.48 5.99 3.08
N ILE A 34 -4.32 6.59 3.23
CA ILE A 34 -3.83 7.68 2.40
C ILE A 34 -2.82 7.15 1.39
N ASN A 35 -2.71 7.81 0.25
CA ASN A 35 -1.63 7.56 -0.70
C ASN A 35 -0.87 8.84 -1.04
N ALA A 36 0.38 8.64 -1.46
CA ALA A 36 1.21 9.66 -2.08
C ALA A 36 1.60 9.16 -3.48
N VAL A 37 1.51 10.04 -4.46
CA VAL A 37 1.98 9.79 -5.82
C VAL A 37 3.25 10.59 -6.05
N ASP A 38 4.28 9.92 -6.54
CA ASP A 38 5.60 10.47 -6.75
C ASP A 38 6.11 10.14 -8.16
N PHE A 39 6.35 11.18 -8.94
CA PHE A 39 6.84 11.06 -10.32
C PHE A 39 8.36 11.22 -10.45
N TYR A 40 9.05 11.65 -9.38
CA TYR A 40 10.45 12.03 -9.50
C TYR A 40 11.42 10.85 -9.65
N PRO A 41 11.47 9.83 -8.75
CA PRO A 41 12.60 8.89 -8.76
C PRO A 41 12.36 7.69 -9.68
N THR A 42 11.92 7.91 -10.89
CA THR A 42 11.43 6.85 -11.79
C THR A 42 12.49 6.27 -12.71
N GLY A 43 13.61 6.96 -12.91
CA GLY A 43 14.66 6.57 -13.86
C GLY A 43 14.31 6.88 -15.31
N GLU A 44 13.30 7.71 -15.55
CA GLU A 44 12.95 8.22 -16.86
C GLU A 44 13.73 9.52 -17.16
N ASP A 45 13.63 10.04 -18.38
CA ASP A 45 14.31 11.25 -18.81
C ASP A 45 13.95 12.48 -17.94
N PRO A 46 14.85 13.45 -17.77
CA PRO A 46 14.54 14.67 -17.00
C PRO A 46 13.19 15.28 -17.40
N PRO A 47 12.39 15.78 -16.42
CA PRO A 47 12.76 16.08 -15.03
C PRO A 47 12.47 14.96 -14.00
N LEU A 48 12.35 13.70 -14.41
CA LEU A 48 11.82 12.61 -13.59
C LEU A 48 12.87 11.89 -12.72
N GLY A 49 14.12 12.34 -12.73
CA GLY A 49 15.20 11.90 -11.85
C GLY A 49 15.70 10.47 -12.05
N ASP A 50 16.86 10.18 -11.46
CA ASP A 50 17.43 8.84 -11.48
C ASP A 50 16.60 7.88 -10.60
N PHE A 51 16.67 6.57 -10.92
CA PHE A 51 15.89 5.55 -10.21
C PHE A 51 16.23 5.50 -8.72
N LEU A 52 15.23 5.74 -7.87
CA LEU A 52 15.30 5.80 -6.40
C LEU A 52 16.10 6.99 -5.84
N ASP A 53 16.49 7.96 -6.65
CA ASP A 53 17.07 9.20 -6.13
C ASP A 53 16.02 9.97 -5.33
N GLU A 54 16.42 10.48 -4.17
CA GLU A 54 15.53 11.20 -3.25
C GLU A 54 14.20 10.50 -2.91
N TYR A 55 14.16 9.17 -2.95
CA TYR A 55 12.96 8.35 -2.80
C TYR A 55 12.11 8.67 -1.55
N PHE A 56 12.69 9.23 -0.51
CA PHE A 56 12.00 9.63 0.72
C PHE A 56 11.79 11.13 0.85
N ASN A 57 12.03 11.91 -0.21
CA ASN A 57 11.83 13.36 -0.19
C ASN A 57 10.34 13.70 -0.38
N ALA A 58 9.59 13.52 0.70
CA ALA A 58 8.15 13.76 0.68
C ALA A 58 7.78 15.24 0.55
N GLU A 59 8.68 16.14 0.96
CA GLU A 59 8.43 17.58 0.92
C GLU A 59 8.39 18.10 -0.52
N ASP A 60 9.33 17.67 -1.34
CA ASP A 60 9.46 18.20 -2.70
C ASP A 60 8.68 17.38 -3.73
N HIS A 61 8.58 16.05 -3.57
CA HIS A 61 8.09 15.17 -4.65
C HIS A 61 6.72 14.55 -4.39
N TYR A 62 6.33 14.30 -3.13
CA TYR A 62 5.10 13.57 -2.88
C TYR A 62 3.85 14.42 -3.06
N ASN A 63 2.95 13.95 -3.89
CA ASN A 63 1.59 14.45 -4.00
C ASN A 63 0.71 13.69 -3.00
N ILE A 64 0.33 14.33 -1.91
CA ILE A 64 -0.43 13.71 -0.82
C ILE A 64 -1.79 14.37 -0.69
N LEU A 65 -2.86 13.59 -0.89
CA LEU A 65 -4.20 14.06 -0.55
C LEU A 65 -4.46 13.77 0.94
N PRO A 66 -4.63 14.79 1.82
CA PRO A 66 -4.77 14.59 3.26
C PRO A 66 -6.20 14.12 3.63
N SER A 67 -6.63 13.05 3.04
CA SER A 67 -7.93 12.40 3.27
C SER A 67 -7.83 10.92 2.93
N LEU A 68 -8.87 10.15 3.24
CA LEU A 68 -8.99 8.78 2.78
C LEU A 68 -8.93 8.77 1.24
N SER A 69 -7.86 8.23 0.68
CA SER A 69 -7.55 8.32 -0.74
C SER A 69 -7.19 6.98 -1.40
N THR A 70 -7.21 5.90 -0.62
CA THR A 70 -7.05 4.54 -1.15
C THR A 70 -7.96 3.55 -0.43
N LEU A 71 -8.51 2.63 -1.20
CA LEU A 71 -9.28 1.48 -0.73
C LEU A 71 -8.80 0.24 -1.48
N SER A 72 -8.46 -0.80 -0.74
CA SER A 72 -8.03 -2.07 -1.33
C SER A 72 -8.77 -3.23 -0.69
N VAL A 73 -9.07 -4.25 -1.49
CA VAL A 73 -9.67 -5.50 -1.03
C VAL A 73 -8.77 -6.64 -1.45
N TYR A 74 -8.47 -7.53 -0.52
CA TYR A 74 -7.58 -8.66 -0.72
C TYR A 74 -8.25 -9.96 -0.31
N ARG A 75 -7.87 -11.03 -1.01
CA ARG A 75 -8.28 -12.39 -0.68
C ARG A 75 -7.07 -13.32 -0.63
N TYR A 76 -6.86 -13.95 0.49
CA TYR A 76 -5.91 -15.05 0.64
C TYR A 76 -6.36 -16.24 -0.21
N ILE A 77 -5.43 -16.85 -0.92
CA ILE A 77 -5.70 -18.00 -1.78
C ILE A 77 -5.15 -19.26 -1.14
N ASN A 78 -3.85 -19.36 -0.96
CA ASN A 78 -3.16 -20.45 -0.28
C ASN A 78 -1.66 -20.12 -0.11
N SER A 79 -0.99 -20.83 0.80
CA SER A 79 0.48 -20.87 0.91
C SER A 79 1.17 -19.50 0.86
N GLY A 80 0.56 -18.45 1.43
CA GLY A 80 1.08 -17.08 1.42
C GLY A 80 0.65 -16.24 0.22
N PHE A 81 0.01 -16.83 -0.79
CA PHE A 81 -0.49 -16.09 -1.94
C PHE A 81 -1.81 -15.38 -1.64
N THR A 82 -1.88 -14.12 -2.02
CA THR A 82 -3.04 -13.25 -1.88
C THR A 82 -3.27 -12.53 -3.20
N VAL A 83 -4.51 -12.40 -3.62
CA VAL A 83 -4.91 -11.57 -4.75
C VAL A 83 -5.70 -10.37 -4.24
N GLY A 84 -5.61 -9.25 -4.93
CA GLY A 84 -6.33 -8.06 -4.53
C GLY A 84 -6.62 -7.10 -5.66
N ALA A 85 -7.50 -6.17 -5.36
CA ALA A 85 -7.79 -5.01 -6.18
C ALA A 85 -7.78 -3.76 -5.31
N SER A 86 -7.33 -2.65 -5.87
CA SER A 86 -7.32 -1.35 -5.20
C SER A 86 -7.82 -0.24 -6.11
N ALA A 87 -8.45 0.75 -5.49
CA ALA A 87 -8.80 2.01 -6.11
C ALA A 87 -8.16 3.14 -5.31
N SER A 88 -7.63 4.13 -6.03
CA SER A 88 -6.95 5.28 -5.42
C SER A 88 -7.31 6.56 -6.13
N ILE A 89 -7.39 7.64 -5.36
CA ILE A 89 -7.57 9.01 -5.84
C ILE A 89 -6.45 9.87 -5.30
N ASN A 90 -6.02 10.88 -6.04
CA ASN A 90 -5.08 11.89 -5.59
C ASN A 90 -5.25 13.18 -6.40
N LYS A 91 -4.43 14.16 -6.08
CA LYS A 91 -4.30 15.42 -6.77
C LYS A 91 -2.83 15.67 -7.03
N ILE A 92 -2.45 15.92 -8.28
CA ILE A 92 -1.07 16.09 -8.70
C ILE A 92 -0.77 17.58 -8.80
N ASP A 93 0.06 18.05 -7.91
CA ASP A 93 0.57 19.42 -7.86
C ASP A 93 2.08 19.49 -8.15
N LYS A 94 2.80 18.37 -7.96
CA LYS A 94 4.25 18.23 -8.13
C LYS A 94 4.57 17.20 -9.19
N PHE A 95 5.48 17.51 -10.09
CA PHE A 95 5.90 16.63 -11.16
C PHE A 95 7.39 16.81 -11.46
N GLY A 96 8.20 15.79 -11.21
CA GLY A 96 9.65 15.86 -11.37
C GLY A 96 10.33 16.71 -10.30
N ASP A 97 11.60 17.04 -10.52
CA ASP A 97 12.46 17.80 -9.61
C ASP A 97 12.26 19.33 -9.70
N ASP A 98 11.83 19.80 -10.82
CA ASP A 98 11.55 21.24 -10.96
C ASP A 98 10.15 21.54 -10.43
N ASP A 99 10.01 22.65 -9.69
CA ASP A 99 8.74 23.26 -9.24
C ASP A 99 7.70 23.42 -10.37
N THR A 100 7.63 22.41 -11.22
CA THR A 100 6.67 22.35 -12.31
C THR A 100 5.31 22.09 -11.67
N THR A 101 4.73 23.18 -11.20
CA THR A 101 3.44 23.20 -10.55
C THR A 101 2.38 22.77 -11.54
N TYR A 102 2.00 21.52 -11.48
CA TYR A 102 0.76 21.07 -12.07
C TYR A 102 -0.38 21.68 -11.25
N ASN A 103 -1.32 22.28 -11.90
CA ASN A 103 -2.38 23.03 -11.23
C ASN A 103 -3.49 22.08 -10.74
N GLY A 104 -3.12 21.10 -9.92
CA GLY A 104 -4.04 20.19 -9.27
C GLY A 104 -4.70 19.17 -10.21
N ALA A 105 -3.93 18.53 -11.08
CA ALA A 105 -4.44 17.48 -11.95
C ALA A 105 -5.07 16.33 -11.15
N SER A 106 -6.25 15.90 -11.53
CA SER A 106 -6.92 14.77 -10.86
C SER A 106 -6.20 13.47 -11.16
N TYR A 107 -5.99 12.65 -10.14
CA TYR A 107 -5.43 11.31 -10.28
C TYR A 107 -6.46 10.27 -9.85
N PHE A 108 -6.61 9.23 -10.66
CA PHE A 108 -7.38 8.04 -10.35
C PHE A 108 -6.60 6.79 -10.78
N GLY A 109 -6.50 5.82 -9.90
CA GLY A 109 -5.87 4.52 -10.17
C GLY A 109 -6.80 3.37 -9.84
N LEU A 110 -6.82 2.35 -10.70
CA LEU A 110 -7.49 1.07 -10.46
C LEU A 110 -6.50 -0.04 -10.76
N ASP A 111 -6.19 -0.87 -9.77
CA ASP A 111 -5.12 -1.85 -9.83
C ASP A 111 -5.59 -3.23 -9.40
N GLY A 112 -5.02 -4.27 -10.02
CA GLY A 112 -5.08 -5.65 -9.58
C GLY A 112 -3.68 -6.14 -9.23
N VAL A 113 -3.55 -6.98 -8.19
CA VAL A 113 -2.26 -7.46 -7.70
C VAL A 113 -2.35 -8.91 -7.24
N VAL A 114 -1.28 -9.65 -7.50
CA VAL A 114 -0.97 -10.93 -6.85
C VAL A 114 0.22 -10.69 -5.93
N MET A 115 0.08 -11.04 -4.66
CA MET A 115 1.11 -10.84 -3.64
C MET A 115 1.51 -12.17 -3.01
N TYR A 116 2.76 -12.24 -2.59
CA TYR A 116 3.26 -13.27 -1.71
C TYR A 116 3.64 -12.66 -0.36
N LYS A 117 3.02 -13.15 0.70
CA LYS A 117 3.23 -12.73 2.08
C LYS A 117 4.23 -13.66 2.77
N PHE A 118 5.26 -13.08 3.37
CA PHE A 118 6.38 -13.81 3.97
C PHE A 118 6.18 -14.11 5.47
N GLY A 119 5.13 -13.58 6.10
CA GLY A 119 4.88 -13.71 7.53
C GLY A 119 4.92 -15.18 8.01
N SER A 120 4.27 -16.09 7.28
CA SER A 120 4.30 -17.51 7.59
C SER A 120 5.68 -18.16 7.41
N MET A 121 6.46 -17.70 6.42
CA MET A 121 7.81 -18.24 6.15
C MET A 121 8.81 -17.83 7.23
N ILE A 122 8.73 -16.59 7.71
CA ILE A 122 9.61 -16.08 8.78
C ILE A 122 9.11 -16.44 10.17
N ASN A 123 8.01 -17.17 10.25
CA ASN A 123 7.35 -17.60 11.50
C ASN A 123 7.14 -16.43 12.48
N ASN A 124 6.64 -15.32 11.93
CA ASN A 124 6.36 -14.11 12.69
C ASN A 124 4.90 -13.70 12.49
N SER A 125 4.17 -13.54 13.57
CA SER A 125 2.74 -13.29 13.56
C SER A 125 2.37 -11.80 13.46
N TRP A 126 3.25 -10.90 13.90
CA TRP A 126 2.97 -9.46 13.92
C TRP A 126 3.61 -8.69 12.76
N PHE A 127 4.64 -9.26 12.12
CA PHE A 127 5.42 -8.66 11.05
C PHE A 127 5.25 -9.48 9.77
N ASP A 128 4.56 -8.94 8.79
CA ASP A 128 4.17 -9.64 7.57
C ASP A 128 4.57 -8.81 6.34
N PRO A 129 5.84 -8.89 5.92
CA PRO A 129 6.30 -8.27 4.68
C PRO A 129 5.78 -9.04 3.48
N TYR A 130 5.61 -8.35 2.35
CA TYR A 130 5.13 -8.94 1.12
C TYR A 130 5.73 -8.29 -0.12
N LEU A 131 5.76 -9.07 -1.19
CA LEU A 131 6.05 -8.61 -2.55
C LEU A 131 4.85 -8.92 -3.44
N GLY A 132 4.60 -8.07 -4.41
CA GLY A 132 3.51 -8.24 -5.36
C GLY A 132 3.88 -7.81 -6.76
N VAL A 133 3.17 -8.39 -7.70
CA VAL A 133 3.18 -7.97 -9.10
C VAL A 133 1.75 -7.89 -9.60
N GLY A 134 1.47 -6.90 -10.42
CA GLY A 134 0.13 -6.69 -10.92
C GLY A 134 0.08 -5.77 -12.10
N GLY A 135 -1.11 -5.36 -12.43
CA GLY A 135 -1.34 -4.37 -13.46
C GLY A 135 -2.54 -3.51 -13.10
N GLY A 136 -2.61 -2.37 -13.73
CA GLY A 136 -3.69 -1.45 -13.47
C GLY A 136 -3.93 -0.51 -14.61
N TYR A 137 -4.77 0.45 -14.35
CA TYR A 137 -5.01 1.57 -15.23
C TYR A 137 -5.01 2.87 -14.42
N THR A 138 -4.20 3.82 -14.85
CA THR A 138 -4.06 5.11 -14.17
C THR A 138 -4.53 6.22 -15.09
N TRP A 139 -5.28 7.16 -14.54
CA TRP A 139 -5.71 8.39 -15.20
C TRP A 139 -5.12 9.58 -14.47
N VAL A 140 -4.54 10.51 -15.24
CA VAL A 140 -4.19 11.85 -14.79
C VAL A 140 -4.98 12.83 -15.64
N ASP A 141 -5.90 13.57 -15.00
CA ASP A 141 -6.98 14.30 -15.68
C ASP A 141 -7.80 13.40 -16.61
N SER A 142 -7.78 13.68 -17.91
CA SER A 142 -8.51 12.91 -18.92
C SER A 142 -7.62 11.93 -19.69
N ILE A 143 -6.32 11.82 -19.31
CA ILE A 143 -5.35 10.98 -19.98
C ILE A 143 -5.16 9.71 -19.14
N GLY A 144 -5.31 8.55 -19.73
CA GLY A 144 -5.18 7.29 -19.00
C GLY A 144 -4.38 6.26 -19.78
N ALA A 145 -3.60 5.45 -19.04
CA ALA A 145 -2.84 4.34 -19.61
C ALA A 145 -2.83 3.13 -18.68
N GLY A 146 -2.61 1.96 -19.28
CA GLY A 146 -2.32 0.74 -18.56
C GLY A 146 -0.96 0.80 -17.88
N THR A 147 -0.84 0.14 -16.73
CA THR A 147 0.43 0.07 -15.98
C THR A 147 0.77 -1.36 -15.59
N LEU A 148 2.07 -1.67 -15.57
CA LEU A 148 2.63 -2.85 -14.91
C LEU A 148 3.15 -2.41 -13.54
N ASN A 149 2.71 -3.10 -12.48
CA ASN A 149 2.98 -2.68 -11.13
C ASN A 149 3.85 -3.70 -10.38
N GLY A 150 4.97 -3.24 -9.82
CA GLY A 150 5.75 -3.98 -8.83
C GLY A 150 5.51 -3.40 -7.44
N THR A 151 5.12 -4.22 -6.48
CA THR A 151 4.72 -3.77 -5.14
C THR A 151 5.60 -4.40 -4.06
N ILE A 152 6.02 -3.59 -3.11
CA ILE A 152 6.62 -4.03 -1.85
C ILE A 152 5.84 -3.42 -0.70
N GLY A 153 5.60 -4.18 0.35
CA GLY A 153 4.87 -3.66 1.50
C GLY A 153 5.06 -4.50 2.75
N ILE A 154 4.46 -4.00 3.80
CA ILE A 154 4.55 -4.59 5.12
C ILE A 154 3.25 -4.35 5.88
N ASN A 155 2.78 -5.38 6.58
CA ASN A 155 1.72 -5.28 7.57
C ASN A 155 2.31 -5.46 8.97
N PHE A 156 1.99 -4.55 9.86
CA PHE A 156 2.26 -4.68 11.29
C PHE A 156 0.94 -5.00 11.99
N TRP A 157 0.73 -6.27 12.31
CA TRP A 157 -0.47 -6.74 12.99
C TRP A 157 -0.47 -6.31 14.45
N ILE A 158 -1.45 -5.47 14.82
CA ILE A 158 -1.65 -4.96 16.19
C ILE A 158 -2.55 -5.93 16.96
N THR A 159 -3.51 -6.51 16.27
CA THR A 159 -4.41 -7.55 16.77
C THR A 159 -4.54 -8.65 15.73
N GLU A 160 -5.28 -9.71 16.05
CA GLU A 160 -5.61 -10.78 15.10
C GLU A 160 -6.32 -10.28 13.84
N HIS A 161 -6.99 -9.14 13.91
CA HIS A 161 -7.81 -8.63 12.81
C HIS A 161 -7.37 -7.27 12.26
N ILE A 162 -6.47 -6.55 12.93
CA ILE A 162 -6.11 -5.18 12.57
C ILE A 162 -4.60 -5.04 12.41
N ALA A 163 -4.17 -4.51 11.28
CA ALA A 163 -2.78 -4.16 11.00
C ALA A 163 -2.63 -2.70 10.57
N ILE A 164 -1.45 -2.13 10.83
CA ILE A 164 -0.95 -0.95 10.13
C ILE A 164 -0.22 -1.44 8.90
N THR A 165 -0.54 -0.88 7.74
CA THR A 165 0.04 -1.25 6.44
C THR A 165 0.81 -0.08 5.88
N ALA A 166 2.01 -0.36 5.37
CA ALA A 166 2.79 0.54 4.53
C ALA A 166 3.17 -0.19 3.25
N GLN A 167 3.03 0.46 2.11
CA GLN A 167 3.26 -0.12 0.79
C GLN A 167 3.85 0.92 -0.15
N SER A 168 4.69 0.46 -1.07
CA SER A 168 5.11 1.21 -2.24
C SER A 168 4.93 0.37 -3.49
N ALA A 169 4.34 0.95 -4.51
CA ALA A 169 4.15 0.34 -5.83
C ALA A 169 4.86 1.20 -6.88
N TYR A 170 5.77 0.59 -7.63
CA TYR A 170 6.30 1.15 -8.86
C TYR A 170 5.34 0.83 -9.99
N LYS A 171 4.80 1.85 -10.64
CA LYS A 171 3.79 1.75 -11.69
C LYS A 171 4.40 2.19 -13.01
N HIS A 172 4.86 1.23 -13.79
CA HIS A 172 5.42 1.47 -15.12
C HIS A 172 4.28 1.64 -16.13
N ALA A 173 4.17 2.82 -16.72
CA ALA A 173 3.17 3.09 -17.76
C ALA A 173 3.58 2.45 -19.09
N PHE A 174 2.60 1.91 -19.82
CA PHE A 174 2.85 1.31 -21.14
C PHE A 174 2.87 2.34 -22.27
N GLU A 175 2.43 3.55 -22.00
CA GLU A 175 2.28 4.60 -22.99
C GLU A 175 3.15 5.80 -22.61
N ASP A 176 3.93 6.31 -23.56
CA ASP A 176 4.87 7.43 -23.37
C ASP A 176 4.20 8.75 -22.95
N TYR A 177 2.89 8.88 -23.14
CA TYR A 177 2.15 10.07 -22.74
C TYR A 177 1.69 10.07 -21.27
N LEU A 178 1.88 8.97 -20.52
CA LEU A 178 1.67 8.89 -19.09
C LEU A 178 2.96 8.47 -18.41
N SER A 179 3.48 9.30 -17.52
CA SER A 179 4.73 9.00 -16.84
C SER A 179 4.61 7.86 -15.85
N THR A 180 5.63 7.04 -15.81
CA THR A 180 5.90 6.06 -14.75
C THR A 180 6.00 6.78 -13.41
N HIS A 181 5.52 6.17 -12.33
CA HIS A 181 5.49 6.82 -11.02
C HIS A 181 5.51 5.78 -9.89
N PHE A 182 5.89 6.24 -8.70
CA PHE A 182 5.66 5.51 -7.47
C PHE A 182 4.33 5.91 -6.84
N GLN A 183 3.67 4.94 -6.23
CA GLN A 183 2.52 5.17 -5.38
C GLN A 183 2.78 4.56 -4.00
N HIS A 184 2.95 5.41 -3.00
CA HIS A 184 3.12 5.01 -1.62
C HIS A 184 1.77 5.01 -0.92
N THR A 185 1.52 4.03 -0.07
CA THR A 185 0.27 3.90 0.69
C THR A 185 0.57 3.64 2.15
N ALA A 186 -0.10 4.35 3.03
CA ALA A 186 -0.13 4.08 4.46
C ALA A 186 -1.58 3.99 4.93
N GLY A 187 -1.91 2.93 5.67
CA GLY A 187 -3.30 2.70 6.03
C GLY A 187 -3.50 1.67 7.13
N ILE A 188 -4.76 1.36 7.35
CA ILE A 188 -5.21 0.32 8.28
C ILE A 188 -5.79 -0.82 7.45
N THR A 189 -5.35 -2.03 7.75
CA THR A 189 -5.89 -3.26 7.19
C THR A 189 -6.72 -3.97 8.24
N VAL A 190 -7.92 -4.39 7.85
CA VAL A 190 -8.81 -5.22 8.66
C VAL A 190 -9.02 -6.54 7.92
N GLN A 191 -8.73 -7.65 8.58
CA GLN A 191 -9.01 -8.99 8.04
C GLN A 191 -10.24 -9.61 8.70
N PHE A 192 -10.95 -10.45 7.94
CA PHE A 192 -12.21 -11.06 8.35
C PHE A 192 -12.58 -12.29 7.50
N GLY A 193 -13.66 -12.96 7.87
CA GLY A 193 -14.23 -14.06 7.11
C GLY A 193 -13.81 -15.43 7.62
N GLY A 194 -13.53 -15.53 8.94
CA GLY A 194 -13.24 -16.78 9.61
C GLY A 194 -14.35 -17.81 9.43
N LYS A 195 -13.98 -19.11 9.44
CA LYS A 195 -14.94 -20.20 9.60
C LYS A 195 -15.27 -20.30 11.08
N ASP A 196 -16.54 -20.16 11.40
CA ASP A 196 -17.07 -20.59 12.67
C ASP A 196 -16.92 -22.14 12.73
N THR A 197 -15.91 -22.60 13.48
CA THR A 197 -15.52 -24.01 13.50
C THR A 197 -16.34 -24.80 14.52
N ASP A 198 -16.93 -24.14 15.49
CA ASP A 198 -17.72 -24.71 16.59
C ASP A 198 -19.21 -24.31 16.57
N GLY A 199 -19.60 -23.41 15.68
CA GLY A 199 -20.99 -23.02 15.45
C GLY A 199 -21.55 -22.08 16.53
N ASP A 200 -20.68 -21.37 17.26
CA ASP A 200 -21.09 -20.44 18.33
C ASP A 200 -21.38 -19.01 17.82
N GLY A 201 -21.18 -18.76 16.54
CA GLY A 201 -21.41 -17.44 15.89
C GLY A 201 -20.29 -16.42 16.10
N ILE A 202 -19.17 -16.83 16.66
CA ILE A 202 -17.95 -15.99 16.80
C ILE A 202 -16.95 -16.42 15.70
N TYR A 203 -16.62 -15.47 14.80
CA TYR A 203 -15.74 -15.67 13.64
C TYR A 203 -14.31 -15.25 13.95
#